data_9ed5697b04d49eab65885cd15cafb4ec
#
_entry.id   9ed5697b04d49eab65885cd15cafb4ec
#
_cell.length_a   1.000
_cell.length_b   1.000
_cell.length_c   1.000
_cell.angle_alpha   90.00
_cell.angle_beta   90.00
_cell.angle_gamma   90.00
#
_symmetry.space_group_name_H-M   'P 1'
#
loop_
_entity.id
_entity.type
_entity.pdbx_description
1 polymer ?
#
loop_
_entity_poly.entity_id
_entity_poly.type
_entity_poly.pdbx_seq_one_letter_code
_entity_poly.pdbx_strand_id
1 'polypeptide(L)'
;LALNNNGECIKVKEIAARQGISEKYLEQIIAVLNKAGYVKSVRGAQGGYRIAKDPADFTVGMILRLTEGSLAPVACLEEGADICERCDTCETLEVWQELYDAVNKVVDGVTIADLVERRNKRLENLDYSI
;
A
#
# COMPACT_ATOMS: atom_id res chain seq x y z
N LEU A 1 8.64 0.44 -7.34
CA LEU A 1 8.34 1.40 -8.41
C LEU A 1 8.65 2.84 -7.98
N ALA A 2 8.19 3.27 -6.83
CA ALA A 2 8.41 4.65 -6.36
C ALA A 2 9.89 5.00 -6.18
N LEU A 3 10.71 4.05 -5.77
CA LEU A 3 12.16 4.23 -5.61
C LEU A 3 12.88 4.46 -6.93
N ASN A 4 12.31 4.01 -8.03
CA ASN A 4 12.88 4.08 -9.37
C ASN A 4 11.98 4.91 -10.31
N ASN A 5 11.39 5.97 -9.76
CA ASN A 5 10.44 6.83 -10.48
C ASN A 5 11.17 7.86 -11.35
N ASN A 6 11.90 7.36 -12.34
CA ASN A 6 12.67 8.15 -13.30
C ASN A 6 12.03 8.23 -14.71
N GLY A 7 10.75 7.83 -14.81
CA GLY A 7 10.03 7.76 -16.07
C GLY A 7 10.20 6.45 -16.83
N GLU A 8 11.12 5.59 -16.41
CA GLU A 8 11.31 4.26 -17.01
C GLU A 8 10.40 3.22 -16.36
N CYS A 9 10.05 2.21 -17.15
CA CYS A 9 9.26 1.08 -16.66
C CYS A 9 10.16 -0.03 -16.15
N ILE A 10 9.66 -0.77 -15.15
CA ILE A 10 10.36 -1.93 -14.61
C ILE A 10 9.51 -3.18 -14.89
N LYS A 11 10.15 -4.23 -15.36
CA LYS A 11 9.48 -5.51 -15.67
C LYS A 11 9.13 -6.24 -14.37
N VAL A 12 7.99 -6.94 -14.39
CA VAL A 12 7.53 -7.74 -13.24
C VAL A 12 8.60 -8.71 -12.76
N LYS A 13 9.26 -9.38 -13.70
CA LYS A 13 10.34 -10.33 -13.39
C LYS A 13 11.45 -9.69 -12.56
N GLU A 14 11.84 -8.49 -12.91
CA GLU A 14 12.88 -7.74 -12.20
C GLU A 14 12.43 -7.33 -10.80
N ILE A 15 11.17 -6.84 -10.67
CA ILE A 15 10.61 -6.48 -9.37
C ILE A 15 10.53 -7.70 -8.46
N ALA A 16 10.04 -8.82 -9.00
CA ALA A 16 9.93 -10.08 -8.26
C ALA A 16 11.29 -10.55 -7.74
N ALA A 17 12.32 -10.47 -8.57
CA ALA A 17 13.67 -10.84 -8.19
C ALA A 17 14.23 -9.94 -7.07
N ARG A 18 14.02 -8.63 -7.17
CA ARG A 18 14.46 -7.66 -6.16
C ARG A 18 13.79 -7.85 -4.81
N GLN A 19 12.51 -8.28 -4.81
CA GLN A 19 11.72 -8.45 -3.61
C GLN A 19 11.74 -9.89 -3.07
N GLY A 20 12.34 -10.83 -3.79
CA GLY A 20 12.38 -12.23 -3.38
C GLY A 20 11.01 -12.90 -3.33
N ILE A 21 10.08 -12.49 -4.19
CA ILE A 21 8.72 -13.04 -4.26
C ILE A 21 8.48 -13.68 -5.62
N SER A 22 7.45 -14.55 -5.71
CA SER A 22 7.13 -15.19 -6.98
C SER A 22 6.58 -14.19 -7.98
N GLU A 23 6.97 -14.36 -9.24
CA GLU A 23 6.49 -13.54 -10.35
C GLU A 23 4.97 -13.63 -10.50
N LYS A 24 4.43 -14.85 -10.37
CA LYS A 24 2.97 -15.08 -10.44
C LYS A 24 2.20 -14.35 -9.35
N TYR A 25 2.69 -14.37 -8.13
CA TYR A 25 2.09 -13.64 -7.01
C TYR A 25 2.11 -12.13 -7.24
N LEU A 26 3.25 -11.62 -7.70
CA LEU A 26 3.39 -10.20 -8.01
C LEU A 26 2.48 -9.76 -9.15
N GLU A 27 2.30 -10.59 -10.18
CA GLU A 27 1.38 -10.31 -11.29
C GLU A 27 -0.06 -10.09 -10.80
N GLN A 28 -0.50 -10.88 -9.84
CA GLN A 28 -1.83 -10.73 -9.24
C GLN A 28 -1.98 -9.38 -8.53
N ILE A 29 -0.97 -8.99 -7.77
CA ILE A 29 -0.97 -7.71 -7.05
C ILE A 29 -0.95 -6.54 -8.04
N ILE A 30 -0.08 -6.59 -9.03
CA ILE A 30 0.05 -5.53 -10.05
C ILE A 30 -1.22 -5.40 -10.88
N ALA A 31 -1.90 -6.51 -11.20
CA ALA A 31 -3.16 -6.47 -11.92
C ALA A 31 -4.22 -5.64 -11.16
N VAL A 32 -4.31 -5.81 -9.85
CA VAL A 32 -5.22 -5.03 -9.00
C VAL A 32 -4.84 -3.55 -9.01
N LEU A 33 -3.56 -3.24 -8.86
CA LEU A 33 -3.05 -1.87 -8.88
C LEU A 33 -3.24 -1.19 -10.23
N ASN A 34 -3.03 -1.94 -11.31
CA ASN A 34 -3.22 -1.44 -12.68
C ASN A 34 -4.69 -1.13 -12.96
N LYS A 35 -5.59 -2.02 -12.58
CA LYS A 35 -7.04 -1.82 -12.72
C LYS A 35 -7.52 -0.59 -11.96
N ALA A 36 -6.95 -0.33 -10.79
CA ALA A 36 -7.29 0.85 -9.98
C ALA A 36 -6.63 2.14 -10.49
N GLY A 37 -5.73 2.05 -11.47
CA GLY A 37 -5.02 3.21 -12.00
C GLY A 37 -3.84 3.69 -11.18
N TYR A 38 -3.34 2.87 -10.26
CA TYR A 38 -2.20 3.22 -9.40
C TYR A 38 -0.86 2.98 -10.09
N VAL A 39 -0.82 2.04 -11.03
CA VAL A 39 0.34 1.80 -11.87
C VAL A 39 -0.06 1.83 -13.33
N LYS A 40 0.89 2.10 -14.21
CA LYS A 40 0.70 2.06 -15.66
C LYS A 40 1.55 0.96 -16.25
N SER A 41 1.01 0.24 -17.22
CA SER A 41 1.75 -0.74 -18.01
C SER A 41 2.13 -0.16 -19.36
N VAL A 42 3.33 -0.50 -19.83
CA VAL A 42 3.80 -0.16 -21.16
C VAL A 42 4.30 -1.44 -21.81
N ARG A 43 3.85 -1.68 -23.03
CA ARG A 43 4.26 -2.85 -23.82
C ARG A 43 5.57 -2.58 -24.57
N GLY A 44 6.26 -3.65 -24.94
CA GLY A 44 7.46 -3.61 -25.76
C GLY A 44 8.75 -3.94 -25.02
N ALA A 45 9.89 -3.82 -25.71
CA ALA A 45 11.21 -4.17 -25.17
C ALA A 45 11.61 -3.26 -23.99
N GLN A 46 11.18 -1.99 -24.01
CA GLN A 46 11.40 -1.02 -22.94
C GLN A 46 10.19 -0.93 -22.01
N GLY A 47 9.29 -1.90 -22.08
CA GLY A 47 8.05 -1.93 -21.34
C GLY A 47 8.21 -2.44 -19.91
N GLY A 48 7.09 -2.53 -19.24
CA GLY A 48 6.98 -2.95 -17.85
C GLY A 48 5.94 -2.11 -17.13
N TYR A 49 6.17 -1.84 -15.86
CA TYR A 49 5.26 -1.06 -15.03
C TYR A 49 5.95 0.14 -14.41
N ARG A 50 5.20 1.21 -14.23
CA ARG A 50 5.63 2.39 -13.51
C ARG A 50 4.50 2.90 -12.65
N ILE A 51 4.83 3.70 -11.64
CA ILE A 51 3.82 4.36 -10.83
C ILE A 51 3.06 5.39 -11.69
N ALA A 52 1.73 5.44 -11.53
CA ALA A 52 0.87 6.25 -12.40
C ALA A 52 0.83 7.72 -12.01
N LYS A 53 1.07 8.02 -10.74
CA LYS A 53 1.01 9.38 -10.17
C LYS A 53 2.21 9.61 -9.26
N ASP A 54 2.34 10.82 -8.74
CA ASP A 54 3.37 11.16 -7.77
C ASP A 54 3.23 10.26 -6.52
N PRO A 55 4.32 9.69 -6.00
CA PRO A 55 4.29 8.92 -4.76
C PRO A 55 3.66 9.65 -3.58
N ALA A 56 3.67 10.98 -3.57
CA ALA A 56 3.01 11.79 -2.54
C ALA A 56 1.47 11.73 -2.61
N ASP A 57 0.92 11.29 -3.75
CA ASP A 57 -0.53 11.17 -3.95
C ASP A 57 -1.08 9.82 -3.45
N PHE A 58 -0.21 8.89 -3.09
CA PHE A 58 -0.60 7.58 -2.57
C PHE A 58 -0.30 7.47 -1.09
N THR A 59 -1.32 7.17 -0.29
CA THR A 59 -1.13 6.81 1.11
C THR A 59 -0.96 5.29 1.25
N VAL A 60 -0.34 4.87 2.33
CA VAL A 60 -0.26 3.44 2.69
C VAL A 60 -1.68 2.87 2.81
N GLY A 61 -2.61 3.64 3.39
CA GLY A 61 -4.00 3.24 3.54
C GLY A 61 -4.70 2.95 2.21
N MET A 62 -4.48 3.79 1.20
CA MET A 62 -5.05 3.57 -0.15
C MET A 62 -4.64 2.21 -0.71
N ILE A 63 -3.38 1.87 -0.60
CA ILE A 63 -2.83 0.62 -1.13
C ILE A 63 -3.33 -0.58 -0.33
N LEU A 64 -3.31 -0.49 1.00
CA LEU A 64 -3.78 -1.58 1.85
C LEU A 64 -5.27 -1.88 1.65
N ARG A 65 -6.11 -0.86 1.56
CA ARG A 65 -7.55 -1.06 1.33
C ARG A 65 -7.83 -1.68 -0.03
N LEU A 66 -7.03 -1.33 -1.03
CA LEU A 66 -7.16 -1.90 -2.36
C LEU A 66 -6.74 -3.37 -2.41
N THR A 67 -5.64 -3.73 -1.75
CA THR A 67 -5.04 -5.07 -1.82
C THR A 67 -5.59 -6.03 -0.78
N GLU A 68 -5.89 -5.55 0.42
CA GLU A 68 -6.32 -6.37 1.56
C GLU A 68 -7.82 -6.24 1.87
N GLY A 69 -8.49 -5.25 1.29
CA GLY A 69 -9.86 -4.93 1.60
C GLY A 69 -9.99 -4.07 2.85
N SER A 70 -11.03 -4.33 3.66
CA SER A 70 -11.27 -3.56 4.88
C SER A 70 -10.16 -3.71 5.90
N LEU A 71 -9.77 -2.61 6.56
CA LEU A 71 -8.83 -2.60 7.68
C LEU A 71 -9.54 -2.64 9.03
N ALA A 72 -10.87 -2.79 9.03
CA ALA A 72 -11.64 -2.86 10.27
C ALA A 72 -11.25 -4.10 11.09
N PRO A 73 -10.96 -3.96 12.39
CA PRO A 73 -10.55 -5.09 13.23
C PRO A 73 -11.67 -6.09 13.49
N VAL A 74 -12.93 -5.67 13.33
CA VAL A 74 -14.13 -6.52 13.48
C VAL A 74 -15.12 -6.20 12.38
N ALA A 75 -15.92 -7.19 11.98
CA ALA A 75 -16.85 -7.08 10.86
C ALA A 75 -17.89 -5.97 11.04
N CYS A 76 -18.34 -5.70 12.25
CA CYS A 76 -19.35 -4.68 12.53
C CYS A 76 -18.88 -3.24 12.29
N LEU A 77 -17.58 -3.01 12.14
CA LEU A 77 -16.99 -1.71 11.82
C LEU A 77 -16.69 -1.54 10.33
N GLU A 78 -16.90 -2.57 9.51
CA GLU A 78 -16.72 -2.48 8.07
C GLU A 78 -17.75 -1.54 7.45
N GLU A 79 -17.32 -0.80 6.43
CA GLU A 79 -18.20 0.08 5.67
C GLU A 79 -19.33 -0.73 5.03
N GLY A 80 -20.57 -0.28 5.21
CA GLY A 80 -21.76 -0.97 4.72
C GLY A 80 -22.17 -2.18 5.54
N ALA A 81 -21.53 -2.47 6.66
CA ALA A 81 -21.93 -3.54 7.56
C ALA A 81 -23.27 -3.22 8.22
N ASP A 82 -24.08 -4.27 8.45
CA ASP A 82 -25.32 -4.14 9.21
C ASP A 82 -24.99 -3.76 10.66
N ILE A 83 -25.89 -2.99 11.28
CA ILE A 83 -25.74 -2.62 12.70
C ILE A 83 -25.76 -3.91 13.52
N CYS A 84 -24.72 -4.13 14.32
CA CYS A 84 -24.64 -5.26 15.22
C CYS A 84 -25.76 -5.16 16.26
N GLU A 85 -26.51 -6.27 16.46
CA GLU A 85 -27.59 -6.33 17.45
C GLU A 85 -27.10 -6.02 18.87
N ARG A 86 -25.79 -6.17 19.12
CA ARG A 86 -25.14 -5.93 20.41
C ARG A 86 -24.40 -4.61 20.48
N CYS A 87 -24.56 -3.70 19.50
CA CYS A 87 -23.77 -2.47 19.46
C CYS A 87 -23.95 -1.58 20.69
N ASP A 88 -25.16 -1.58 21.28
CA ASP A 88 -25.46 -0.80 22.50
C ASP A 88 -24.96 -1.47 23.79
N THR A 89 -24.67 -2.78 23.75
CA THR A 89 -24.27 -3.56 24.91
C THR A 89 -22.89 -4.20 24.77
N CYS A 90 -22.22 -3.98 23.65
CA CYS A 90 -20.91 -4.54 23.39
C CYS A 90 -19.84 -3.73 24.13
N GLU A 91 -19.33 -4.28 25.22
CA GLU A 91 -18.34 -3.64 26.07
C GLU A 91 -17.00 -3.41 25.36
N THR A 92 -16.69 -4.21 24.33
CA THR A 92 -15.44 -4.15 23.59
C THR A 92 -15.52 -3.26 22.35
N LEU A 93 -16.71 -2.82 21.93
CA LEU A 93 -16.89 -2.03 20.71
C LEU A 93 -16.05 -0.76 20.71
N GLU A 94 -16.01 -0.04 21.82
CA GLU A 94 -15.22 1.18 21.96
C GLU A 94 -13.74 0.92 21.74
N VAL A 95 -13.23 -0.19 22.26
CA VAL A 95 -11.82 -0.59 22.06
C VAL A 95 -11.53 -0.83 20.60
N TRP A 96 -12.40 -1.57 19.92
CA TRP A 96 -12.24 -1.86 18.49
C TRP A 96 -12.36 -0.59 17.65
N GLN A 97 -13.24 0.32 18.01
CA GLN A 97 -13.39 1.60 17.34
C GLN A 97 -12.13 2.45 17.51
N GLU A 98 -11.58 2.54 18.72
CA GLU A 98 -10.32 3.24 18.98
C GLU A 98 -9.16 2.66 18.17
N LEU A 99 -9.07 1.33 18.11
CA LEU A 99 -8.05 0.64 17.33
C LEU A 99 -8.20 0.96 15.85
N TYR A 100 -9.42 0.91 15.31
CA TYR A 100 -9.71 1.21 13.92
C TYR A 100 -9.34 2.66 13.58
N ASP A 101 -9.72 3.60 14.43
CA ASP A 101 -9.37 5.02 14.25
C ASP A 101 -7.85 5.23 14.27
N ALA A 102 -7.14 4.55 15.16
CA ALA A 102 -5.68 4.61 15.24
C ALA A 102 -5.01 4.03 13.98
N VAL A 103 -5.48 2.89 13.49
CA VAL A 103 -4.98 2.28 12.26
C VAL A 103 -5.19 3.22 11.08
N ASN A 104 -6.41 3.75 10.91
CA ASN A 104 -6.72 4.66 9.83
C ASN A 104 -5.85 5.94 9.89
N LYS A 105 -5.67 6.49 11.07
CA LYS A 105 -4.83 7.68 11.27
C LYS A 105 -3.39 7.42 10.82
N VAL A 106 -2.82 6.29 11.18
CA VAL A 106 -1.45 5.94 10.81
C VAL A 106 -1.32 5.72 9.30
N VAL A 107 -2.15 4.84 8.72
CA VAL A 107 -2.00 4.47 7.30
C VAL A 107 -2.40 5.58 6.34
N ASP A 108 -3.32 6.46 6.74
CA ASP A 108 -3.73 7.60 5.91
C ASP A 108 -2.80 8.81 6.07
N GLY A 109 -1.98 8.82 7.13
CA GLY A 109 -1.00 9.88 7.39
C GLY A 109 0.38 9.63 6.79
N VAL A 110 0.62 8.46 6.20
CA VAL A 110 1.92 8.12 5.60
C VAL A 110 1.74 7.92 4.10
N THR A 111 2.49 8.65 3.29
CA THR A 111 2.50 8.51 1.84
C THR A 111 3.62 7.57 1.38
N ILE A 112 3.53 7.12 0.13
CA ILE A 112 4.61 6.34 -0.49
C ILE A 112 5.87 7.21 -0.61
N ALA A 113 5.72 8.51 -0.87
CA ALA A 113 6.84 9.46 -0.87
C ALA A 113 7.54 9.50 0.50
N ASP A 114 6.78 9.47 1.60
CA ASP A 114 7.34 9.42 2.96
C ASP A 114 8.18 8.17 3.17
N LEU A 115 7.75 7.03 2.65
CA LEU A 115 8.51 5.77 2.74
C LEU A 115 9.80 5.83 1.94
N VAL A 116 9.79 6.43 0.77
CA VAL A 116 10.99 6.66 -0.05
C VAL A 116 11.98 7.54 0.71
N GLU A 117 11.50 8.62 1.32
CA GLU A 117 12.31 9.53 2.13
C GLU A 117 12.93 8.81 3.35
N ARG A 118 12.16 7.99 4.05
CA ARG A 118 12.65 7.18 5.18
C ARG A 118 13.78 6.25 4.76
N ARG A 119 13.67 5.63 3.60
CA ARG A 119 14.72 4.79 3.05
C ARG A 119 15.98 5.58 2.76
N ASN A 120 15.85 6.72 2.10
CA ASN A 120 16.99 7.56 1.74
C ASN A 120 17.74 8.05 2.98
N LYS A 121 17.02 8.48 4.02
CA LYS A 121 17.61 8.86 5.30
C LYS A 121 18.35 7.71 5.98
N ARG A 122 17.78 6.51 5.90
CA ARG A 122 18.39 5.31 6.47
C ARG A 122 19.71 4.96 5.78
N LEU A 123 19.75 5.08 4.45
CA LEU A 123 20.96 4.84 3.66
C LEU A 123 22.03 5.89 3.96
N GLU A 124 21.67 7.17 4.10
CA GLU A 124 22.59 8.24 4.50
C GLU A 124 23.20 7.95 5.87
N ASN A 125 22.40 7.55 6.85
CA ASN A 125 22.87 7.20 8.19
C ASN A 125 23.85 6.01 8.16
N LEU A 126 23.65 5.03 7.30
CA LEU A 126 24.57 3.91 7.12
C LEU A 126 25.91 4.39 6.54
N ASP A 127 25.91 5.31 5.58
CA ASP A 127 27.11 5.87 4.99
C ASP A 127 27.92 6.66 6.05
N TYR A 128 27.26 7.38 6.93
CA TYR A 128 27.91 8.11 8.03
C TYR A 128 28.42 7.22 9.18
N SER A 129 27.91 6.01 9.28
CA SER A 129 28.31 5.05 10.33
C SER A 129 29.61 4.32 10.02
N ILE A 130 30.11 4.47 8.81
CA ILE A 130 31.39 3.89 8.35
C ILE A 130 32.50 4.92 8.48
#